data_d075e71c12830728d06911c81ed32d94
#
_entry.id   d075e71c12830728d06911c81ed32d94
#
_cell.length_a   1.000
_cell.length_b   1.000
_cell.length_c   1.000
_cell.angle_alpha   90.00
_cell.angle_beta   90.00
_cell.angle_gamma   90.00
#
_symmetry.space_group_name_H-M   'P 1'
#
loop_
_entity.id
_entity.type
_entity.pdbx_description
1 polymer ?
#
loop_
_entity_poly.entity_id
_entity_poly.type
_entity_poly.pdbx_seq_one_letter_code
_entity_poly.pdbx_strand_id
1 'polypeptide(L)'
;MDISIIVPVYNAEKYLKRCINSIVNQSFCDFELILINDGSTDKSGRICDEYAQIDKRIKVVHKKNEGVSLTRNLGINLCFI
;
A
#
# COMPACT_ATOMS: atom_id res chain seq x y z
N MET A 1 -14.44 7.34 -4.95
CA MET A 1 -13.19 7.79 -4.34
C MET A 1 -12.43 8.64 -5.33
N ASP A 2 -12.01 9.80 -4.88
CA ASP A 2 -11.39 10.76 -5.77
C ASP A 2 -9.88 10.59 -5.85
N ILE A 3 -9.27 9.95 -4.87
CA ILE A 3 -7.82 9.81 -4.79
C ILE A 3 -7.45 8.36 -4.54
N SER A 4 -6.53 7.86 -5.34
CA SER A 4 -5.92 6.56 -5.10
C SER A 4 -4.46 6.77 -4.73
N ILE A 5 -4.08 6.26 -3.57
CA ILE A 5 -2.71 6.36 -3.08
C ILE A 5 -2.08 4.98 -3.23
N ILE A 6 -0.98 4.90 -3.96
CA ILE A 6 -0.30 3.64 -4.17
C ILE A 6 1.03 3.65 -3.45
N VAL A 7 1.23 2.63 -2.64
CA VAL A 7 2.47 2.46 -1.88
C VAL A 7 3.11 1.14 -2.29
N PRO A 8 4.23 1.20 -2.99
CA PRO A 8 4.99 -0.02 -3.27
C PRO A 8 5.65 -0.50 -1.99
N VAL A 9 5.52 -1.79 -1.71
CA VAL A 9 6.03 -2.40 -0.49
C VAL A 9 7.01 -3.49 -0.84
N TYR A 10 8.23 -3.37 -0.34
CA TYR A 10 9.23 -4.41 -0.49
C TYR A 10 10.12 -4.44 0.74
N ASN A 11 10.01 -5.50 1.52
CA ASN A 11 10.81 -5.71 2.74
C ASN A 11 10.86 -4.47 3.63
N ALA A 12 9.67 -3.93 3.91
CA ALA A 12 9.53 -2.68 4.63
C ALA A 12 8.89 -2.85 6.01
N GLU A 13 8.99 -4.05 6.61
CA GLU A 13 8.26 -4.31 7.86
C GLU A 13 8.61 -3.33 8.98
N LYS A 14 9.82 -2.75 8.98
CA LYS A 14 10.22 -1.81 10.01
C LYS A 14 9.51 -0.46 9.91
N TYR A 15 9.07 -0.09 8.73
CA TYR A 15 8.48 1.23 8.47
C TYR A 15 7.02 1.20 8.10
N LEU A 16 6.55 0.03 7.72
CA LEU A 16 5.26 -0.10 7.05
C LEU A 16 4.10 0.35 7.91
N LYS A 17 4.07 -0.05 9.17
CA LYS A 17 3.00 0.35 10.07
C LYS A 17 2.94 1.86 10.24
N ARG A 18 4.09 2.49 10.40
CA ARG A 18 4.17 3.94 10.53
C ARG A 18 3.67 4.62 9.26
N CYS A 19 4.07 4.10 8.12
CA CYS A 19 3.66 4.65 6.84
C CYS A 19 2.15 4.57 6.66
N ILE A 20 1.57 3.39 6.90
CA ILE A 20 0.13 3.19 6.76
C ILE A 20 -0.64 4.06 7.73
N ASN A 21 -0.23 4.09 9.00
CA ASN A 21 -0.89 4.91 10.01
C ASN A 21 -0.86 6.39 9.64
N SER A 22 0.24 6.85 9.10
CA SER A 22 0.38 8.22 8.66
C SER A 22 -0.62 8.57 7.57
N ILE A 23 -0.85 7.65 6.64
CA ILE A 23 -1.78 7.86 5.55
C ILE A 23 -3.23 7.84 6.03
N VAL A 24 -3.60 6.84 6.82
CA VAL A 24 -4.99 6.69 7.24
C VAL A 24 -5.42 7.76 8.23
N ASN A 25 -4.47 8.42 8.87
CA ASN A 25 -4.75 9.50 9.82
C ASN A 25 -4.81 10.88 9.16
N GLN A 26 -4.73 10.95 7.84
CA GLN A 26 -4.91 12.21 7.12
C GLN A 26 -6.32 12.74 7.34
N SER A 27 -6.47 14.06 7.26
CA SER A 27 -7.75 14.69 7.53
C SER A 27 -8.82 14.44 6.46
N PHE A 28 -8.42 14.20 5.22
CA PHE A 28 -9.39 13.85 4.18
C PHE A 28 -9.71 12.37 4.26
N CYS A 29 -10.97 12.04 4.05
CA CYS A 29 -11.46 10.68 4.25
C CYS A 29 -11.72 9.93 2.96
N ASP A 30 -11.74 10.61 1.84
CA ASP A 30 -12.22 10.03 0.60
C ASP A 30 -11.07 9.59 -0.29
N PHE A 31 -10.38 8.55 0.15
CA PHE A 31 -9.25 8.00 -0.59
C PHE A 31 -9.26 6.48 -0.55
N GLU A 32 -8.55 5.89 -1.48
CA GLU A 32 -8.29 4.46 -1.53
C GLU A 32 -6.78 4.25 -1.41
N LEU A 33 -6.37 3.41 -0.48
CA LEU A 33 -4.96 3.08 -0.31
C LEU A 33 -4.68 1.71 -0.88
N ILE A 34 -3.78 1.63 -1.84
CA ILE A 34 -3.40 0.38 -2.48
C ILE A 34 -1.96 0.06 -2.10
N LEU A 35 -1.80 -1.01 -1.33
CA LEU A 35 -0.49 -1.50 -0.94
C LEU A 35 -0.08 -2.60 -1.91
N ILE A 36 0.99 -2.39 -2.63
CA ILE A 36 1.47 -3.38 -3.58
C ILE A 36 2.69 -4.06 -3.00
N ASN A 37 2.49 -5.28 -2.53
CA ASN A 37 3.56 -6.09 -1.97
C ASN A 37 4.33 -6.75 -3.10
N ASP A 38 5.51 -6.24 -3.38
CA ASP A 38 6.34 -6.66 -4.51
C ASP A 38 7.32 -7.75 -4.07
N GLY A 39 6.77 -8.90 -3.72
CA GLY A 39 7.59 -10.06 -3.41
C GLY A 39 8.36 -9.98 -2.10
N SER A 40 7.82 -9.30 -1.09
CA SER A 40 8.49 -9.19 0.21
C SER A 40 8.73 -10.57 0.84
N THR A 41 9.91 -10.75 1.42
CA THR A 41 10.26 -11.97 2.13
C THR A 41 10.16 -11.84 3.64
N ASP A 42 9.92 -10.63 4.13
CA ASP A 42 9.72 -10.37 5.56
C ASP A 42 8.22 -10.36 5.88
N LYS A 43 7.84 -9.73 6.99
CA LYS A 43 6.45 -9.69 7.44
C LYS A 43 5.61 -8.60 6.77
N SER A 44 6.15 -7.92 5.77
CA SER A 44 5.45 -6.82 5.09
C SER A 44 4.10 -7.27 4.53
N GLY A 45 4.05 -8.42 3.85
CA GLY A 45 2.80 -8.92 3.28
C GLY A 45 1.73 -9.15 4.33
N ARG A 46 2.12 -9.73 5.46
CA ARG A 46 1.21 -9.98 6.57
C ARG A 46 0.68 -8.68 7.16
N ILE A 47 1.54 -7.70 7.30
CA ILE A 47 1.15 -6.38 7.83
C ILE A 47 0.14 -5.73 6.91
N CYS A 48 0.37 -5.78 5.61
CA CYS A 48 -0.58 -5.26 4.63
C CYS A 48 -1.95 -5.90 4.78
N ASP A 49 -1.99 -7.23 4.88
CA ASP A 49 -3.26 -7.95 4.99
C ASP A 49 -4.00 -7.59 6.28
N GLU A 50 -3.27 -7.45 7.38
CA GLU A 50 -3.88 -7.07 8.65
C GLU A 50 -4.57 -5.71 8.55
N TYR A 51 -3.90 -4.74 7.94
CA TYR A 51 -4.48 -3.41 7.78
C TYR A 51 -5.67 -3.40 6.84
N ALA A 52 -5.63 -4.20 5.79
CA ALA A 52 -6.74 -4.29 4.85
C ALA A 52 -8.00 -4.84 5.52
N GLN A 53 -7.85 -5.70 6.52
CA GLN A 53 -8.98 -6.21 7.27
C GLN A 53 -9.58 -5.17 8.22
N ILE A 54 -8.77 -4.26 8.71
CA ILE A 54 -9.19 -3.26 9.67
C ILE A 54 -9.86 -2.08 8.97
N ASP A 55 -9.35 -1.68 7.81
CA ASP A 55 -9.81 -0.47 7.12
C ASP A 55 -10.20 -0.80 5.68
N LYS A 56 -11.47 -0.57 5.36
CA LYS A 56 -12.01 -0.89 4.03
C LYS A 56 -11.39 -0.05 2.92
N ARG A 57 -10.76 1.06 3.25
CA ARG A 57 -10.10 1.91 2.26
C ARG A 57 -8.79 1.32 1.77
N ILE A 58 -8.29 0.31 2.47
CA ILE A 58 -6.99 -0.31 2.16
C ILE A 58 -7.20 -1.57 1.34
N LYS A 59 -6.51 -1.63 0.22
CA LYS A 59 -6.47 -2.80 -0.64
C LYS A 59 -5.03 -3.28 -0.78
N VAL A 60 -4.85 -4.57 -0.94
CA VAL A 60 -3.53 -5.18 -1.03
C VAL A 60 -3.43 -6.00 -2.29
N VAL A 61 -2.32 -5.82 -3.00
CA VAL A 61 -1.98 -6.65 -4.14
C VAL A 61 -0.64 -7.32 -3.84
N HIS A 62 -0.64 -8.64 -3.83
CA HIS A 62 0.58 -9.41 -3.68
C HIS A 62 1.06 -9.86 -5.05
N LYS A 63 2.31 -9.62 -5.36
CA LYS A 63 2.87 -10.02 -6.64
C LYS A 63 4.32 -10.41 -6.48
N LYS A 64 4.87 -11.04 -7.51
CA LYS A 64 6.29 -11.36 -7.54
C LYS A 64 7.09 -10.08 -7.66
N ASN A 65 8.36 -10.14 -7.23
CA ASN A 65 9.25 -9.00 -7.33
C ASN A 65 9.53 -8.69 -8.80
N GLU A 66 8.87 -7.67 -9.32
CA GLU A 66 8.99 -7.26 -10.71
C GLU A 66 9.43 -5.81 -10.87
N GLY A 67 9.62 -5.12 -9.74
CA GLY A 67 10.12 -3.77 -9.75
C GLY A 67 9.03 -2.70 -9.77
N VAL A 68 9.47 -1.48 -9.54
CA VAL A 68 8.58 -0.34 -9.36
C VAL A 68 7.86 0.06 -10.64
N SER A 69 8.50 -0.13 -11.79
CA SER A 69 7.89 0.27 -13.06
C SER A 69 6.58 -0.47 -13.30
N LEU A 70 6.50 -1.74 -12.95
CA LEU A 70 5.27 -2.49 -13.10
C LEU A 70 4.20 -2.01 -12.12
N THR A 71 4.60 -1.65 -10.92
CA THR A 71 3.70 -1.07 -9.94
C THR A 71 3.05 0.20 -10.49
N ARG A 72 3.82 1.02 -11.16
CA ARG A 72 3.29 2.25 -11.75
C ARG A 72 2.25 1.99 -12.83
N ASN A 73 2.37 0.87 -13.52
CA ASN A 73 1.44 0.53 -14.60
C ASN A 73 0.08 0.08 -14.08
N LEU A 74 -0.02 -0.23 -12.79
CA LEU A 74 -1.27 -0.71 -12.21
C LEU A 74 -2.21 0.41 -11.82
N GLY A 75 -1.73 1.63 -11.76
CA GLY A 75 -2.52 2.68 -11.19
C GLY A 75 -2.75 3.85 -12.10
N ILE A 76 -3.85 4.51 -11.86
CA ILE A 76 -4.25 5.75 -12.52
C ILE A 76 -4.50 6.76 -11.41
N ASN A 77 -4.10 8.00 -11.62
CA ASN A 77 -4.23 9.04 -10.60
C ASN A 77 -3.43 8.71 -9.34
N LEU A 78 -2.16 8.41 -9.55
CA LEU A 78 -1.30 7.93 -8.48
C LEU A 78 -0.73 9.06 -7.65
N CYS A 79 -0.67 8.81 -6.35
CA CYS A 79 0.09 9.62 -5.42
C CYS A 79 1.08 8.68 -4.72
N PHE A 80 2.36 8.87 -4.96
CA PHE A 80 3.39 8.05 -4.32
C PHE A 80 3.87 8.70 -3.05
N ILE A 81 4.09 7.88 -2.06
CA ILE A 81 4.60 8.30 -0.76
C ILE A 81 5.96 7.71 -0.51
#